data_96d584ba408773754cc206a962b784e5
#
_entry.id   96d584ba408773754cc206a962b784e5
#
_cell.length_a   1.000
_cell.length_b   1.000
_cell.length_c   1.000
_cell.angle_alpha   90.00
_cell.angle_beta   90.00
_cell.angle_gamma   90.00
#
_symmetry.space_group_name_H-M   'P 1'
#
loop_
_entity.id
_entity.type
_entity.pdbx_description
1 polymer ?
#
loop_
_entity_poly.entity_id
_entity_poly.type
_entity_poly.pdbx_seq_one_letter_code
_entity_poly.pdbx_strand_id
1 'polypeptide(L)'
;MDYFLGIDTSTTSSKALLIDSKGEVVAVASSPHTLQTPKPLWSEQNPLEWWDAVAGSIKSVLEKAGVSGERVAAVGLTGQMHGLILLDESGNVLRPAILWNDQRTQSQCDEIHRRIGKEKFIRITGNVALTGFTAPKILWVQENEPEVYAKAKHVLLPKDYIRLKLTGEYAMDKADGAGTVLFDLKSRDWSAEVLDALKIDASWMPRTFEGTEFTGRVTEEAASLTGLKVGTPVAAGGGDQAAQAVGVGAVEPGIVGLTVGTSGVIFATTPSALIEPEGRLHAFCHAVPGMWHFMGVMLSAAGSLQWYRDTLAPDMSFDDLVKEAESAPAGCEGLLFLPYLSGERTPYPDPLARGSFIGLTLRHTRAHMTRAVLEGVAFGLKDSFTLIQNAGLGNIAQVRASGGGTKGALWRQILASVLEAELVTVNTSEGAAFGAALLAGVGAGAWANVPAACKETVRLTGQTLPDDEQVKTYRKMYPLYQELYPTLKSSFEKLSST
;
A
#
# COMPACT_ATOMS: atom_id res chain seq x y z
N MET A 1 10.44 25.71 18.28
CA MET A 1 9.77 24.42 18.14
C MET A 1 9.85 24.04 16.68
N ASP A 2 10.45 22.92 16.37
CA ASP A 2 10.64 22.49 14.99
C ASP A 2 9.44 21.68 14.54
N TYR A 3 9.15 21.74 13.24
CA TYR A 3 8.07 21.00 12.61
C TYR A 3 8.63 20.05 11.56
N PHE A 4 7.93 18.95 11.32
CA PHE A 4 8.25 17.99 10.27
C PHE A 4 7.09 17.89 9.30
N LEU A 5 7.39 17.92 8.02
CA LEU A 5 6.42 17.91 6.95
C LEU A 5 6.43 16.55 6.27
N GLY A 6 5.29 15.86 6.24
CA GLY A 6 5.07 14.65 5.45
C GLY A 6 4.29 14.96 4.21
N ILE A 7 4.75 14.48 3.06
CA ILE A 7 4.08 14.63 1.76
C ILE A 7 3.71 13.25 1.24
N ASP A 8 2.42 13.07 0.91
CA ASP A 8 1.88 11.84 0.33
C ASP A 8 1.28 12.14 -1.04
N THR A 9 1.89 11.60 -2.11
CA THR A 9 1.40 11.71 -3.49
C THR A 9 0.62 10.42 -3.84
N SER A 10 -0.66 10.40 -3.49
CA SER A 10 -1.55 9.27 -3.73
C SER A 10 -2.12 9.26 -5.15
N THR A 11 -3.01 8.31 -5.49
CA THR A 11 -3.59 8.18 -6.82
C THR A 11 -4.56 9.34 -7.16
N THR A 12 -5.22 9.96 -6.19
CA THR A 12 -6.28 10.95 -6.44
C THR A 12 -5.92 12.36 -5.97
N SER A 13 -4.91 12.49 -5.10
CA SER A 13 -4.52 13.78 -4.53
C SER A 13 -3.10 13.73 -3.98
N SER A 14 -2.48 14.89 -3.85
CA SER A 14 -1.26 15.07 -3.07
C SER A 14 -1.60 15.77 -1.77
N LYS A 15 -1.12 15.21 -0.65
CA LYS A 15 -1.39 15.67 0.71
C LYS A 15 -0.10 16.14 1.37
N ALA A 16 -0.19 17.24 2.10
CA ALA A 16 0.84 17.73 3.01
C ALA A 16 0.31 17.72 4.44
N LEU A 17 1.08 17.13 5.35
CA LEU A 17 0.76 17.02 6.78
C LEU A 17 1.90 17.56 7.59
N LEU A 18 1.62 18.48 8.51
CA LEU A 18 2.58 19.09 9.41
C LEU A 18 2.43 18.56 10.82
N ILE A 19 3.51 18.05 11.40
CA ILE A 19 3.57 17.64 12.81
C ILE A 19 4.56 18.51 13.58
N ASP A 20 4.34 18.62 14.88
CA ASP A 20 5.31 19.22 15.79
C ASP A 20 6.36 18.21 16.29
N SER A 21 7.32 18.67 17.11
CA SER A 21 8.38 17.81 17.69
C SER A 21 7.88 16.74 18.68
N LYS A 22 6.58 16.74 19.03
CA LYS A 22 5.93 15.72 19.85
C LYS A 22 5.13 14.72 19.00
N GLY A 23 5.10 14.92 17.67
CA GLY A 23 4.31 14.11 16.74
C GLY A 23 2.82 14.47 16.72
N GLU A 24 2.41 15.61 17.29
CA GLU A 24 1.03 16.05 17.19
C GLU A 24 0.77 16.65 15.80
N VAL A 25 -0.34 16.24 15.16
CA VAL A 25 -0.74 16.77 13.86
C VAL A 25 -1.22 18.21 14.03
N VAL A 26 -0.51 19.17 13.43
CA VAL A 26 -0.82 20.60 13.52
C VAL A 26 -1.80 21.01 12.42
N ALA A 27 -1.56 20.57 11.20
CA ALA A 27 -2.42 20.84 10.06
C ALA A 27 -2.29 19.79 8.95
N VAL A 28 -3.32 19.71 8.13
CA VAL A 28 -3.36 18.87 6.91
C VAL A 28 -3.96 19.69 5.77
N ALA A 29 -3.38 19.57 4.59
CA ALA A 29 -3.90 20.12 3.35
C ALA A 29 -3.75 19.10 2.23
N SER A 30 -4.64 19.14 1.24
CA SER A 30 -4.63 18.22 0.10
C SER A 30 -5.11 18.94 -1.15
N SER A 31 -4.49 18.64 -2.27
CA SER A 31 -4.87 19.14 -3.60
C SER A 31 -5.10 17.95 -4.53
N PRO A 32 -6.22 17.91 -5.27
CA PRO A 32 -6.51 16.82 -6.19
C PRO A 32 -5.63 16.89 -7.44
N HIS A 33 -5.51 15.75 -8.13
CA HIS A 33 -4.97 15.67 -9.49
C HIS A 33 -5.74 14.63 -10.31
N THR A 34 -5.56 14.67 -11.62
CA THR A 34 -6.41 13.94 -12.58
C THR A 34 -5.90 12.52 -12.78
N LEU A 35 -6.80 11.55 -12.81
CA LEU A 35 -6.54 10.19 -13.28
C LEU A 35 -7.03 10.07 -14.72
N GLN A 36 -6.18 9.57 -15.62
CA GLN A 36 -6.51 9.36 -17.03
C GLN A 36 -6.63 7.86 -17.32
N THR A 37 -7.67 7.49 -18.03
CA THR A 37 -7.91 6.11 -18.51
C THR A 37 -8.07 6.10 -20.03
N PRO A 38 -6.95 6.28 -20.78
CA PRO A 38 -7.02 6.52 -22.25
C PRO A 38 -7.51 5.30 -23.03
N LYS A 39 -7.42 4.11 -22.45
CA LYS A 39 -7.98 2.84 -23.00
C LYS A 39 -8.50 1.98 -21.86
N PRO A 40 -9.38 0.98 -22.11
CA PRO A 40 -9.72 -0.01 -21.09
C PRO A 40 -8.49 -0.64 -20.45
N LEU A 41 -8.49 -0.79 -19.15
CA LEU A 41 -7.41 -1.33 -18.34
C LEU A 41 -6.13 -0.46 -18.24
N TRP A 42 -6.11 0.73 -18.87
CA TRP A 42 -4.99 1.66 -18.79
C TRP A 42 -5.25 2.71 -17.72
N SER A 43 -4.19 3.07 -17.00
CA SER A 43 -4.23 4.06 -15.93
C SER A 43 -2.96 4.91 -15.96
N GLU A 44 -3.11 6.20 -16.23
CA GLU A 44 -2.01 7.14 -16.42
C GLU A 44 -2.25 8.46 -15.68
N GLN A 45 -1.15 9.14 -15.34
CA GLN A 45 -1.19 10.48 -14.76
C GLN A 45 -0.06 11.34 -15.30
N ASN A 46 -0.30 12.67 -15.34
CA ASN A 46 0.73 13.64 -15.66
C ASN A 46 1.55 13.99 -14.40
N PRO A 47 2.86 13.69 -14.34
CA PRO A 47 3.70 14.02 -13.19
C PRO A 47 3.77 15.52 -12.85
N LEU A 48 3.55 16.41 -13.82
CA LEU A 48 3.52 17.85 -13.57
C LEU A 48 2.35 18.25 -12.65
N GLU A 49 1.18 17.61 -12.81
CA GLU A 49 0.02 17.86 -11.93
C GLU A 49 0.32 17.45 -10.48
N TRP A 50 1.12 16.41 -10.26
CA TRP A 50 1.53 16.02 -8.91
C TRP A 50 2.37 17.11 -8.26
N TRP A 51 3.33 17.69 -9.01
CA TRP A 51 4.16 18.78 -8.49
C TRP A 51 3.33 20.02 -8.13
N ASP A 52 2.41 20.42 -8.99
CA ASP A 52 1.52 21.56 -8.75
C ASP A 52 0.65 21.30 -7.50
N ALA A 53 0.09 20.09 -7.37
CA ALA A 53 -0.71 19.70 -6.23
C ALA A 53 0.11 19.66 -4.93
N VAL A 54 1.35 19.17 -4.97
CA VAL A 54 2.27 19.16 -3.82
C VAL A 54 2.62 20.57 -3.40
N ALA A 55 3.04 21.44 -4.33
CA ALA A 55 3.40 22.81 -4.03
C ALA A 55 2.23 23.58 -3.41
N GLY A 56 1.02 23.42 -3.97
CA GLY A 56 -0.22 23.99 -3.44
C GLY A 56 -0.57 23.48 -2.04
N SER A 57 -0.40 22.18 -1.80
CA SER A 57 -0.68 21.54 -0.50
C SER A 57 0.32 22.00 0.57
N ILE A 58 1.60 22.18 0.22
CA ILE A 58 2.62 22.70 1.15
C ILE A 58 2.27 24.12 1.57
N LYS A 59 1.97 25.03 0.62
CA LYS A 59 1.54 26.39 0.95
C LYS A 59 0.34 26.39 1.88
N SER A 60 -0.69 25.63 1.51
CA SER A 60 -1.95 25.57 2.25
C SER A 60 -1.77 25.01 3.66
N VAL A 61 -0.92 24.00 3.87
CA VAL A 61 -0.70 23.45 5.21
C VAL A 61 0.06 24.42 6.11
N LEU A 62 1.05 25.15 5.57
CA LEU A 62 1.78 26.19 6.31
C LEU A 62 0.86 27.36 6.70
N GLU A 63 0.02 27.83 5.79
CA GLU A 63 -0.98 28.87 6.05
C GLU A 63 -2.00 28.43 7.11
N LYS A 64 -2.57 27.22 6.98
CA LYS A 64 -3.52 26.68 7.97
C LYS A 64 -2.91 26.53 9.36
N ALA A 65 -1.64 26.15 9.41
CA ALA A 65 -0.91 26.01 10.67
C ALA A 65 -0.48 27.37 11.26
N GLY A 66 -0.45 28.44 10.49
CA GLY A 66 0.16 29.71 10.87
C GLY A 66 1.68 29.59 11.12
N VAL A 67 2.35 28.67 10.40
CA VAL A 67 3.76 28.33 10.57
C VAL A 67 4.56 28.80 9.36
N SER A 68 5.66 29.54 9.61
CA SER A 68 6.62 29.88 8.56
C SER A 68 7.37 28.63 8.10
N GLY A 69 7.61 28.51 6.78
CA GLY A 69 8.46 27.44 6.23
C GLY A 69 9.89 27.41 6.76
N GLU A 70 10.38 28.53 7.33
CA GLU A 70 11.65 28.61 8.06
C GLU A 70 11.72 27.67 9.29
N ARG A 71 10.57 27.27 9.81
CA ARG A 71 10.45 26.41 11.00
C ARG A 71 10.27 24.94 10.66
N VAL A 72 10.20 24.58 9.38
CA VAL A 72 10.17 23.18 8.93
C VAL A 72 11.60 22.65 8.93
N ALA A 73 11.89 21.76 9.87
CA ALA A 73 13.23 21.20 10.07
C ALA A 73 13.60 20.14 9.01
N ALA A 74 12.62 19.36 8.54
CA ALA A 74 12.81 18.36 7.50
C ALA A 74 11.49 18.01 6.80
N VAL A 75 11.61 17.51 5.57
CA VAL A 75 10.50 17.00 4.73
C VAL A 75 10.68 15.50 4.51
N GLY A 76 9.62 14.73 4.71
CA GLY A 76 9.55 13.31 4.37
C GLY A 76 8.58 13.06 3.22
N LEU A 77 8.91 12.10 2.36
CA LEU A 77 8.14 11.81 1.16
C LEU A 77 7.55 10.41 1.21
N THR A 78 6.32 10.29 0.72
CA THR A 78 5.66 9.02 0.43
C THR A 78 4.72 9.21 -0.75
N GLY A 79 4.25 8.11 -1.33
CA GLY A 79 3.29 8.15 -2.43
C GLY A 79 3.00 6.78 -3.00
N GLN A 80 2.09 6.76 -3.98
CA GLN A 80 1.71 5.54 -4.68
C GLN A 80 2.93 4.84 -5.26
N MET A 81 3.05 3.55 -4.98
CA MET A 81 4.16 2.70 -5.41
C MET A 81 4.08 2.36 -6.91
N HIS A 82 5.17 1.84 -7.47
CA HIS A 82 5.21 1.15 -8.77
C HIS A 82 4.95 2.00 -10.02
N GLY A 83 4.54 3.26 -9.91
CA GLY A 83 4.28 4.13 -11.06
C GLY A 83 5.58 4.36 -11.86
N LEU A 84 5.55 4.16 -13.19
CA LEU A 84 6.72 4.37 -14.05
C LEU A 84 6.75 5.81 -14.57
N ILE A 85 7.83 6.54 -14.27
CA ILE A 85 8.17 7.81 -14.90
C ILE A 85 9.48 7.64 -15.65
N LEU A 86 9.50 8.02 -16.92
CA LEU A 86 10.69 8.07 -17.75
C LEU A 86 11.06 9.53 -18.03
N LEU A 87 12.31 9.88 -17.77
CA LEU A 87 12.84 11.21 -18.02
C LEU A 87 14.00 11.15 -19.04
N ASP A 88 14.16 12.22 -19.82
CA ASP A 88 15.32 12.42 -20.68
C ASP A 88 16.56 12.89 -19.88
N GLU A 89 17.67 13.13 -20.56
CA GLU A 89 18.93 13.62 -19.96
C GLU A 89 18.79 14.99 -19.26
N SER A 90 17.81 15.80 -19.67
CA SER A 90 17.53 17.12 -19.09
C SER A 90 16.49 17.06 -17.96
N GLY A 91 15.99 15.86 -17.63
CA GLY A 91 14.96 15.67 -16.60
C GLY A 91 13.52 15.97 -17.04
N ASN A 92 13.28 16.10 -18.35
CA ASN A 92 11.93 16.29 -18.88
C ASN A 92 11.16 14.97 -18.90
N VAL A 93 9.89 15.02 -18.53
CA VAL A 93 8.96 13.88 -18.59
C VAL A 93 8.69 13.50 -20.03
N LEU A 94 8.99 12.26 -20.40
CA LEU A 94 8.87 11.78 -21.79
C LEU A 94 7.44 11.33 -22.15
N ARG A 95 6.66 10.93 -21.15
CA ARG A 95 5.28 10.48 -21.31
C ARG A 95 4.52 10.54 -19.98
N PRO A 96 3.15 10.49 -19.96
CA PRO A 96 2.40 10.29 -18.73
C PRO A 96 2.86 9.04 -17.98
N ALA A 97 2.89 9.09 -16.65
CA ALA A 97 3.28 7.96 -15.81
C ALA A 97 2.27 6.81 -15.94
N ILE A 98 2.77 5.57 -16.09
CA ILE A 98 1.93 4.36 -16.05
C ILE A 98 1.79 3.94 -14.60
N LEU A 99 0.55 3.87 -14.06
CA LEU A 99 0.29 3.71 -12.64
C LEU A 99 0.27 2.24 -12.18
N TRP A 100 0.21 2.05 -10.87
CA TRP A 100 0.18 0.73 -10.19
C TRP A 100 -1.04 -0.12 -10.51
N ASN A 101 -2.17 0.50 -10.84
CA ASN A 101 -3.45 -0.15 -11.20
C ASN A 101 -3.64 -0.36 -12.70
N ASP A 102 -2.61 -0.06 -13.51
CA ASP A 102 -2.60 -0.33 -14.95
C ASP A 102 -2.39 -1.82 -15.22
N GLN A 103 -3.13 -2.37 -16.18
CA GLN A 103 -3.14 -3.81 -16.49
C GLN A 103 -2.60 -4.14 -17.89
N ARG A 104 -1.99 -3.17 -18.62
CA ARG A 104 -1.57 -3.37 -20.02
C ARG A 104 -0.41 -4.34 -20.23
N THR A 105 0.36 -4.68 -19.19
CA THR A 105 1.69 -5.29 -19.29
C THR A 105 1.74 -6.80 -19.04
N GLN A 106 0.64 -7.53 -19.22
CA GLN A 106 0.61 -8.98 -18.93
C GLN A 106 1.65 -9.76 -19.78
N SER A 107 1.77 -9.45 -21.07
CA SER A 107 2.75 -10.11 -21.94
C SER A 107 4.20 -9.88 -21.51
N GLN A 108 4.50 -8.69 -20.92
CA GLN A 108 5.81 -8.39 -20.38
C GLN A 108 6.08 -9.12 -19.06
N CYS A 109 5.04 -9.36 -18.23
CA CYS A 109 5.18 -10.23 -17.07
C CYS A 109 5.57 -11.66 -17.48
N ASP A 110 4.90 -12.21 -18.48
CA ASP A 110 5.21 -13.54 -19.02
C ASP A 110 6.62 -13.59 -19.59
N GLU A 111 7.04 -12.53 -20.30
CA GLU A 111 8.39 -12.41 -20.88
C GLU A 111 9.48 -12.33 -19.78
N ILE A 112 9.24 -11.62 -18.69
CA ILE A 112 10.16 -11.59 -17.53
C ILE A 112 10.36 -13.00 -16.99
N HIS A 113 9.26 -13.73 -16.75
CA HIS A 113 9.32 -15.12 -16.28
C HIS A 113 10.01 -16.05 -17.28
N ARG A 114 9.84 -15.83 -18.58
CA ARG A 114 10.50 -16.60 -19.63
C ARG A 114 12.01 -16.35 -19.68
N ARG A 115 12.45 -15.08 -19.52
CA ARG A 115 13.89 -14.70 -19.59
C ARG A 115 14.66 -15.14 -18.36
N ILE A 116 14.08 -15.00 -17.18
CA ILE A 116 14.78 -15.19 -15.90
C ILE A 116 14.45 -16.56 -15.26
N GLY A 117 13.24 -17.08 -15.50
CA GLY A 117 12.64 -18.20 -14.77
C GLY A 117 11.85 -17.70 -13.53
N LYS A 118 10.59 -18.12 -13.41
CA LYS A 118 9.68 -17.64 -12.36
C LYS A 118 10.25 -17.82 -10.96
N GLU A 119 10.71 -19.03 -10.62
CA GLU A 119 11.28 -19.33 -9.29
C GLU A 119 12.52 -18.52 -8.97
N LYS A 120 13.40 -18.33 -9.99
CA LYS A 120 14.60 -17.52 -9.84
C LYS A 120 14.28 -16.05 -9.63
N PHE A 121 13.32 -15.52 -10.38
CA PHE A 121 12.84 -14.14 -10.24
C PHE A 121 12.28 -13.89 -8.84
N ILE A 122 11.42 -14.79 -8.34
CA ILE A 122 10.89 -14.72 -6.96
C ILE A 122 12.04 -14.73 -5.94
N ARG A 123 13.03 -15.61 -6.11
CA ARG A 123 14.17 -15.72 -5.18
C ARG A 123 15.02 -14.46 -5.13
N ILE A 124 15.16 -13.72 -6.23
CA ILE A 124 15.91 -12.47 -6.29
C ILE A 124 15.07 -11.32 -5.75
N THR A 125 13.86 -11.12 -6.28
CA THR A 125 13.05 -9.91 -6.05
C THR A 125 12.05 -10.04 -4.90
N GLY A 126 11.79 -11.27 -4.42
CA GLY A 126 10.75 -11.56 -3.43
C GLY A 126 9.33 -11.60 -4.02
N ASN A 127 9.17 -11.47 -5.33
CA ASN A 127 7.87 -11.30 -5.97
C ASN A 127 7.77 -12.03 -7.32
N VAL A 128 6.56 -12.34 -7.76
CA VAL A 128 6.26 -12.63 -9.17
C VAL A 128 6.19 -11.32 -9.95
N ALA A 129 6.41 -11.36 -11.26
CA ALA A 129 6.12 -10.20 -12.11
C ALA A 129 4.59 -10.02 -12.23
N LEU A 130 4.10 -8.82 -11.92
CA LEU A 130 2.69 -8.45 -12.03
C LEU A 130 2.55 -7.14 -12.83
N THR A 131 1.42 -6.97 -13.48
CA THR A 131 1.12 -5.82 -14.36
C THR A 131 1.27 -4.48 -13.65
N GLY A 132 0.96 -4.42 -12.36
CA GLY A 132 1.08 -3.20 -11.55
C GLY A 132 2.52 -2.79 -11.24
N PHE A 133 3.54 -3.64 -11.39
CA PHE A 133 4.92 -3.33 -11.04
C PHE A 133 5.66 -2.55 -12.13
N THR A 134 6.80 -1.95 -11.77
CA THR A 134 7.55 -1.03 -12.65
C THR A 134 8.27 -1.75 -13.79
N ALA A 135 8.95 -2.88 -13.51
CA ALA A 135 9.73 -3.59 -14.51
C ALA A 135 8.94 -3.98 -15.78
N PRO A 136 7.72 -4.58 -15.69
CA PRO A 136 6.92 -4.88 -16.87
C PRO A 136 6.55 -3.64 -17.69
N LYS A 137 6.36 -2.48 -17.04
CA LYS A 137 6.03 -1.22 -17.73
C LYS A 137 7.21 -0.68 -18.54
N ILE A 138 8.44 -0.84 -18.04
CA ILE A 138 9.64 -0.47 -18.81
C ILE A 138 9.74 -1.31 -20.07
N LEU A 139 9.52 -2.63 -19.97
CA LEU A 139 9.52 -3.52 -21.14
C LEU A 139 8.40 -3.16 -22.12
N TRP A 140 7.22 -2.80 -21.60
CA TRP A 140 6.10 -2.38 -22.44
C TRP A 140 6.44 -1.12 -23.25
N VAL A 141 7.06 -0.12 -22.61
CA VAL A 141 7.52 1.10 -23.32
C VAL A 141 8.60 0.75 -24.35
N GLN A 142 9.54 -0.15 -24.02
CA GLN A 142 10.56 -0.62 -24.97
C GLN A 142 9.95 -1.21 -26.24
N GLU A 143 8.87 -1.98 -26.10
CA GLU A 143 8.21 -2.67 -27.21
C GLU A 143 7.23 -1.79 -27.98
N ASN A 144 6.46 -0.95 -27.29
CA ASN A 144 5.32 -0.23 -27.88
C ASN A 144 5.61 1.26 -28.14
N GLU A 145 6.59 1.84 -27.45
CA GLU A 145 6.98 3.25 -27.58
C GLU A 145 8.52 3.38 -27.73
N PRO A 146 9.14 2.73 -28.75
CA PRO A 146 10.61 2.65 -28.87
C PRO A 146 11.29 4.02 -28.99
N GLU A 147 10.60 5.02 -29.53
CA GLU A 147 11.12 6.40 -29.62
C GLU A 147 11.20 7.09 -28.25
N VAL A 148 10.25 6.77 -27.34
CA VAL A 148 10.27 7.22 -25.94
C VAL A 148 11.39 6.52 -25.21
N TYR A 149 11.47 5.20 -25.35
CA TYR A 149 12.50 4.37 -24.72
C TYR A 149 13.93 4.82 -25.10
N ALA A 150 14.16 5.12 -26.37
CA ALA A 150 15.48 5.56 -26.86
C ALA A 150 15.95 6.90 -26.25
N LYS A 151 15.03 7.75 -25.81
CA LYS A 151 15.32 9.04 -25.15
C LYS A 151 15.45 8.92 -23.64
N ALA A 152 14.99 7.82 -23.03
CA ALA A 152 15.01 7.64 -21.59
C ALA A 152 16.45 7.58 -21.05
N LYS A 153 16.67 8.26 -19.93
CA LYS A 153 17.92 8.31 -19.19
C LYS A 153 17.73 8.11 -17.70
N HIS A 154 16.52 8.31 -17.17
CA HIS A 154 16.23 8.13 -15.77
C HIS A 154 14.87 7.46 -15.58
N VAL A 155 14.81 6.57 -14.60
CA VAL A 155 13.59 5.92 -14.11
C VAL A 155 13.31 6.41 -12.69
N LEU A 156 12.13 6.98 -12.48
CA LEU A 156 11.67 7.40 -11.15
C LEU A 156 10.27 6.84 -10.86
N LEU A 157 9.90 6.83 -9.59
CA LEU A 157 8.54 6.60 -9.12
C LEU A 157 7.86 7.93 -8.71
N PRO A 158 6.55 7.96 -8.46
CA PRO A 158 5.82 9.23 -8.25
C PRO A 158 6.42 10.14 -7.18
N LYS A 159 6.73 9.63 -5.97
CA LYS A 159 7.34 10.46 -4.93
C LYS A 159 8.78 10.88 -5.24
N ASP A 160 9.51 10.08 -6.04
CA ASP A 160 10.89 10.41 -6.40
C ASP A 160 10.93 11.54 -7.44
N TYR A 161 9.89 11.65 -8.28
CA TYR A 161 9.71 12.82 -9.12
C TYR A 161 9.44 14.08 -8.27
N ILE A 162 8.66 13.98 -7.20
CA ILE A 162 8.47 15.09 -6.25
C ILE A 162 9.81 15.45 -5.57
N ARG A 163 10.62 14.45 -5.21
CA ARG A 163 11.98 14.67 -4.71
C ARG A 163 12.83 15.45 -5.69
N LEU A 164 12.86 15.02 -6.95
CA LEU A 164 13.59 15.71 -8.02
C LEU A 164 13.15 17.18 -8.13
N LYS A 165 11.84 17.45 -8.08
CA LYS A 165 11.30 18.81 -8.13
C LYS A 165 11.64 19.65 -6.89
N LEU A 166 11.74 19.02 -5.71
CA LEU A 166 12.12 19.72 -4.48
C LEU A 166 13.63 19.99 -4.39
N THR A 167 14.47 19.06 -4.87
CA THR A 167 15.90 19.03 -4.52
C THR A 167 16.84 19.07 -5.71
N GLY A 168 16.38 18.76 -6.91
CA GLY A 168 17.23 18.53 -8.09
C GLY A 168 17.94 17.17 -8.10
N GLU A 169 17.72 16.30 -7.10
CA GLU A 169 18.45 15.05 -6.93
C GLU A 169 17.66 13.83 -7.44
N TYR A 170 18.35 12.96 -8.18
CA TYR A 170 17.84 11.64 -8.60
C TYR A 170 18.15 10.62 -7.51
N ALA A 171 17.14 10.29 -6.70
CA ALA A 171 17.26 9.33 -5.62
C ALA A 171 15.95 8.54 -5.43
N MET A 172 16.05 7.35 -4.84
CA MET A 172 14.92 6.48 -4.52
C MET A 172 15.14 5.87 -3.14
N ASP A 173 14.07 5.65 -2.37
CA ASP A 173 14.19 4.85 -1.16
C ASP A 173 14.16 3.34 -1.47
N LYS A 174 14.67 2.54 -0.53
CA LYS A 174 14.78 1.09 -0.72
C LYS A 174 13.43 0.37 -0.74
N ALA A 175 12.38 0.92 -0.10
CA ALA A 175 11.06 0.30 -0.14
C ALA A 175 10.44 0.39 -1.54
N ASP A 176 10.46 1.57 -2.16
CA ASP A 176 10.03 1.75 -3.55
C ASP A 176 10.97 1.08 -4.55
N GLY A 177 12.29 1.11 -4.29
CA GLY A 177 13.26 0.37 -5.08
C GLY A 177 12.91 -1.12 -5.17
N ALA A 178 12.62 -1.76 -4.04
CA ALA A 178 12.15 -3.15 -4.01
C ALA A 178 10.82 -3.32 -4.77
N GLY A 179 9.92 -2.34 -4.66
CA GLY A 179 8.62 -2.32 -5.37
C GLY A 179 8.73 -2.25 -6.90
N THR A 180 9.88 -1.88 -7.45
CA THR A 180 10.12 -1.92 -8.91
C THR A 180 10.21 -3.34 -9.47
N VAL A 181 10.51 -4.33 -8.61
CA VAL A 181 10.94 -5.70 -8.90
C VAL A 181 12.18 -5.79 -9.81
N LEU A 182 13.02 -4.75 -9.73
CA LEU A 182 14.37 -4.71 -10.32
C LEU A 182 15.47 -4.82 -9.24
N PHE A 183 15.07 -5.01 -7.99
CA PHE A 183 15.92 -5.12 -6.80
C PHE A 183 16.30 -6.56 -6.48
N ASP A 184 17.49 -6.75 -5.96
CA ASP A 184 17.81 -7.92 -5.14
C ASP A 184 17.37 -7.62 -3.71
N LEU A 185 16.36 -8.35 -3.26
CA LEU A 185 15.71 -8.13 -1.96
C LEU A 185 16.69 -8.31 -0.79
N LYS A 186 17.65 -9.21 -0.92
CA LYS A 186 18.66 -9.51 0.12
C LYS A 186 19.68 -8.40 0.26
N SER A 187 20.26 -7.96 -0.87
CA SER A 187 21.28 -6.90 -0.87
C SER A 187 20.67 -5.51 -0.65
N ARG A 188 19.33 -5.38 -0.79
CA ARG A 188 18.61 -4.12 -0.67
C ARG A 188 19.09 -3.08 -1.69
N ASP A 189 19.35 -3.50 -2.91
CA ASP A 189 19.84 -2.64 -3.99
C ASP A 189 19.48 -3.23 -5.37
N TRP A 190 19.77 -2.51 -6.44
CA TRP A 190 19.50 -2.91 -7.79
C TRP A 190 20.14 -4.26 -8.14
N SER A 191 19.36 -5.15 -8.73
CA SER A 191 19.85 -6.46 -9.19
C SER A 191 20.47 -6.33 -10.57
N ALA A 192 21.81 -6.38 -10.66
CA ALA A 192 22.50 -6.40 -11.96
C ALA A 192 22.00 -7.57 -12.83
N GLU A 193 21.76 -8.73 -12.22
CA GLU A 193 21.27 -9.92 -12.93
C GLU A 193 19.89 -9.70 -13.57
N VAL A 194 18.96 -9.05 -12.86
CA VAL A 194 17.63 -8.74 -13.39
C VAL A 194 17.70 -7.66 -14.47
N LEU A 195 18.45 -6.59 -14.23
CA LEU A 195 18.63 -5.50 -15.20
C LEU A 195 19.24 -6.01 -16.50
N ASP A 196 20.30 -6.82 -16.42
CA ASP A 196 20.97 -7.41 -17.60
C ASP A 196 20.04 -8.36 -18.38
N ALA A 197 19.31 -9.25 -17.68
CA ALA A 197 18.38 -10.18 -18.31
C ALA A 197 17.23 -9.47 -19.03
N LEU A 198 16.79 -8.33 -18.50
CA LEU A 198 15.74 -7.49 -19.09
C LEU A 198 16.28 -6.47 -20.09
N LYS A 199 17.60 -6.32 -20.22
CA LYS A 199 18.27 -5.33 -21.06
C LYS A 199 17.87 -3.88 -20.72
N ILE A 200 17.76 -3.61 -19.42
CA ILE A 200 17.51 -2.28 -18.89
C ILE A 200 18.87 -1.68 -18.50
N ASP A 201 19.14 -0.47 -18.97
CA ASP A 201 20.40 0.22 -18.66
C ASP A 201 20.46 0.57 -17.17
N ALA A 202 21.42 0.01 -16.44
CA ALA A 202 21.62 0.24 -15.02
C ALA A 202 21.91 1.71 -14.69
N SER A 203 22.43 2.49 -15.63
CA SER A 203 22.70 3.92 -15.44
C SER A 203 21.42 4.78 -15.30
N TRP A 204 20.26 4.24 -15.68
CA TRP A 204 18.98 4.92 -15.52
C TRP A 204 18.46 4.83 -14.07
N MET A 205 18.99 3.88 -13.30
CA MET A 205 18.53 3.61 -11.93
C MET A 205 19.15 4.62 -10.96
N PRO A 206 18.35 5.34 -10.17
CA PRO A 206 18.87 6.30 -9.21
C PRO A 206 19.59 5.60 -8.05
N ARG A 207 20.44 6.34 -7.35
CA ARG A 207 21.03 5.88 -6.08
C ARG A 207 19.93 5.63 -5.05
N THR A 208 20.09 4.57 -4.22
CA THR A 208 19.11 4.16 -3.22
C THR A 208 19.51 4.56 -1.80
N PHE A 209 18.50 4.81 -0.95
CA PHE A 209 18.68 5.33 0.41
C PHE A 209 17.73 4.63 1.38
N GLU A 210 18.12 4.54 2.64
CA GLU A 210 17.20 4.15 3.72
C GLU A 210 16.19 5.29 3.99
N GLY A 211 14.99 4.93 4.47
CA GLY A 211 13.87 5.87 4.58
C GLY A 211 14.14 7.15 5.38
N THR A 212 15.07 7.09 6.34
CA THR A 212 15.43 8.23 7.20
C THR A 212 16.63 9.03 6.70
N GLU A 213 17.34 8.55 5.65
CA GLU A 213 18.50 9.27 5.10
C GLU A 213 18.06 10.48 4.29
N PHE A 214 18.80 11.56 4.38
CA PHE A 214 18.57 12.74 3.54
C PHE A 214 19.16 12.55 2.15
N THR A 215 18.35 12.85 1.15
CA THR A 215 18.66 12.62 -0.27
C THR A 215 18.94 13.91 -1.04
N GLY A 216 18.70 15.06 -0.43
CA GLY A 216 18.89 16.37 -1.01
C GLY A 216 18.32 17.46 -0.10
N ARG A 217 18.33 18.68 -0.60
CA ARG A 217 17.85 19.87 0.11
C ARG A 217 16.96 20.69 -0.81
N VAL A 218 15.96 21.35 -0.25
CA VAL A 218 15.05 22.24 -0.98
C VAL A 218 15.85 23.32 -1.71
N THR A 219 15.65 23.43 -3.03
CA THR A 219 16.30 24.42 -3.90
C THR A 219 15.63 25.80 -3.78
N GLU A 220 16.26 26.84 -4.34
CA GLU A 220 15.67 28.19 -4.41
C GLU A 220 14.36 28.20 -5.20
N GLU A 221 14.31 27.47 -6.33
CA GLU A 221 13.10 27.36 -7.15
C GLU A 221 11.97 26.69 -6.35
N ALA A 222 12.21 25.55 -5.74
CA ALA A 222 11.22 24.85 -4.94
C ALA A 222 10.77 25.68 -3.72
N ALA A 223 11.70 26.39 -3.05
CA ALA A 223 11.38 27.27 -1.94
C ALA A 223 10.43 28.41 -2.35
N SER A 224 10.65 29.02 -3.51
CA SER A 224 9.79 30.10 -4.03
C SER A 224 8.37 29.62 -4.32
N LEU A 225 8.22 28.35 -4.75
CA LEU A 225 6.93 27.73 -5.09
C LEU A 225 6.19 27.17 -3.89
N THR A 226 6.89 26.74 -2.84
CA THR A 226 6.31 26.02 -1.69
C THR A 226 6.23 26.85 -0.42
N GLY A 227 7.04 27.91 -0.31
CA GLY A 227 7.22 28.69 0.92
C GLY A 227 8.11 28.01 1.95
N LEU A 228 8.74 26.88 1.63
CA LEU A 228 9.76 26.23 2.47
C LEU A 228 11.07 27.03 2.46
N LYS A 229 11.90 26.83 3.47
CA LYS A 229 13.24 27.41 3.53
C LYS A 229 14.17 26.73 2.53
N VAL A 230 14.98 27.51 1.81
CA VAL A 230 16.10 26.99 1.01
C VAL A 230 17.04 26.18 1.91
N GLY A 231 17.43 25.00 1.46
CA GLY A 231 18.30 24.11 2.21
C GLY A 231 17.60 23.20 3.23
N THR A 232 16.27 23.26 3.38
CA THR A 232 15.53 22.29 4.20
C THR A 232 15.82 20.87 3.70
N PRO A 233 16.29 19.94 4.57
CA PRO A 233 16.62 18.59 4.16
C PRO A 233 15.37 17.78 3.80
N VAL A 234 15.50 16.90 2.80
CA VAL A 234 14.44 16.00 2.32
C VAL A 234 14.87 14.56 2.53
N ALA A 235 14.12 13.82 3.34
CA ALA A 235 14.37 12.41 3.63
C ALA A 235 13.93 11.51 2.47
N ALA A 236 14.52 10.33 2.38
CA ALA A 236 14.19 9.34 1.38
C ALA A 236 12.71 8.90 1.47
N GLY A 237 12.19 8.74 2.67
CA GLY A 237 10.80 8.36 2.86
C GLY A 237 10.54 6.89 2.58
N GLY A 238 9.43 6.58 1.94
CA GLY A 238 9.03 5.21 1.58
C GLY A 238 7.79 5.17 0.72
N GLY A 239 7.55 4.07 0.03
CA GLY A 239 6.25 3.82 -0.61
C GLY A 239 5.10 3.92 0.39
N ASP A 240 3.89 4.22 -0.08
CA ASP A 240 2.74 4.53 0.75
C ASP A 240 2.42 3.47 1.82
N GLN A 241 2.55 2.18 1.48
CA GLN A 241 2.29 1.08 2.42
C GLN A 241 3.35 0.99 3.53
N ALA A 242 4.63 1.20 3.19
CA ALA A 242 5.71 1.20 4.18
C ALA A 242 5.64 2.43 5.10
N ALA A 243 5.32 3.61 4.55
CA ALA A 243 5.10 4.81 5.33
C ALA A 243 3.82 4.70 6.19
N GLN A 244 2.74 4.11 5.66
CA GLN A 244 1.53 3.81 6.42
C GLN A 244 1.84 2.92 7.64
N ALA A 245 2.68 1.89 7.47
CA ALA A 245 3.10 1.02 8.56
C ALA A 245 3.86 1.81 9.64
N VAL A 246 4.74 2.73 9.26
CA VAL A 246 5.39 3.66 10.21
C VAL A 246 4.34 4.51 10.91
N GLY A 247 3.41 5.10 10.18
CA GLY A 247 2.38 5.98 10.74
C GLY A 247 1.42 5.30 11.73
N VAL A 248 1.22 3.99 11.61
CA VAL A 248 0.45 3.21 12.61
C VAL A 248 1.36 2.49 13.62
N GLY A 249 2.68 2.62 13.47
CA GLY A 249 3.67 2.01 14.36
C GLY A 249 3.86 0.50 14.18
N ALA A 250 3.48 -0.08 13.03
CA ALA A 250 3.75 -1.47 12.67
C ALA A 250 5.17 -1.60 12.11
N VAL A 251 6.18 -1.34 12.96
CA VAL A 251 7.60 -1.18 12.58
C VAL A 251 8.52 -2.24 13.19
N GLU A 252 7.96 -3.18 13.94
CA GLU A 252 8.68 -4.25 14.61
C GLU A 252 8.03 -5.61 14.31
N PRO A 253 8.81 -6.71 14.25
CA PRO A 253 8.26 -8.05 14.10
C PRO A 253 7.24 -8.38 15.20
N GLY A 254 6.14 -9.04 14.81
CA GLY A 254 5.04 -9.36 15.73
C GLY A 254 3.96 -8.29 15.84
N ILE A 255 4.20 -7.09 15.33
CA ILE A 255 3.17 -6.04 15.18
C ILE A 255 2.81 -5.92 13.70
N VAL A 256 1.54 -6.13 13.37
CA VAL A 256 1.04 -6.14 12.00
C VAL A 256 0.12 -4.94 11.76
N GLY A 257 0.30 -4.26 10.64
CA GLY A 257 -0.65 -3.28 10.14
C GLY A 257 -1.78 -3.96 9.37
N LEU A 258 -3.03 -3.61 9.66
CA LEU A 258 -4.23 -4.01 8.93
C LEU A 258 -4.93 -2.76 8.42
N THR A 259 -5.05 -2.61 7.11
CA THR A 259 -5.87 -1.56 6.51
C THR A 259 -7.10 -2.17 5.86
N VAL A 260 -8.29 -1.72 6.27
CA VAL A 260 -9.58 -2.13 5.67
C VAL A 260 -10.21 -0.92 5.00
N GLY A 261 -9.75 -0.65 3.79
CA GLY A 261 -10.30 0.34 2.87
C GLY A 261 -11.13 -0.34 1.77
N THR A 262 -11.29 0.25 0.60
CA THR A 262 -11.89 -0.42 -0.57
C THR A 262 -11.23 -1.78 -0.79
N SER A 263 -9.89 -1.83 -0.79
CA SER A 263 -9.08 -3.03 -0.68
C SER A 263 -8.68 -3.31 0.77
N GLY A 264 -8.16 -4.52 1.05
CA GLY A 264 -7.62 -4.91 2.34
C GLY A 264 -6.12 -5.20 2.24
N VAL A 265 -5.34 -4.73 3.21
CA VAL A 265 -3.90 -4.98 3.23
C VAL A 265 -3.49 -5.45 4.62
N ILE A 266 -2.74 -6.54 4.67
CA ILE A 266 -1.97 -6.94 5.85
C ILE A 266 -0.50 -6.68 5.59
N PHE A 267 0.10 -5.87 6.43
CA PHE A 267 1.50 -5.48 6.36
C PHE A 267 2.24 -6.00 7.59
N ALA A 268 3.33 -6.73 7.39
CA ALA A 268 4.06 -7.36 8.49
C ALA A 268 5.56 -7.10 8.34
N THR A 269 6.14 -6.38 9.29
CA THR A 269 7.58 -6.09 9.35
C THR A 269 8.38 -7.36 9.65
N THR A 270 9.48 -7.58 8.91
CA THR A 270 10.37 -8.72 9.07
C THR A 270 11.82 -8.25 9.27
N PRO A 271 12.62 -8.95 10.10
CA PRO A 271 14.01 -8.57 10.39
C PRO A 271 15.00 -9.01 9.30
N SER A 272 14.51 -9.74 8.31
CA SER A 272 15.33 -10.27 7.20
C SER A 272 14.48 -10.42 5.94
N ALA A 273 15.14 -10.61 4.80
CA ALA A 273 14.51 -10.87 3.51
C ALA A 273 13.83 -12.25 3.48
N LEU A 274 12.66 -12.35 4.12
CA LEU A 274 11.81 -13.53 4.00
C LEU A 274 11.09 -13.50 2.65
N ILE A 275 10.92 -14.66 2.03
CA ILE A 275 10.28 -14.80 0.71
C ILE A 275 9.27 -15.95 0.78
N GLU A 276 8.04 -15.70 0.35
CA GLU A 276 7.07 -16.76 0.13
C GLU A 276 7.37 -17.44 -1.22
N PRO A 277 7.65 -18.77 -1.23
CA PRO A 277 8.26 -19.42 -2.38
C PRO A 277 7.43 -19.39 -3.69
N GLU A 278 6.11 -19.30 -3.57
CA GLU A 278 5.20 -19.24 -4.72
C GLU A 278 4.92 -17.79 -5.16
N GLY A 279 5.38 -16.79 -4.39
CA GLY A 279 5.15 -15.37 -4.66
C GLY A 279 3.71 -14.90 -4.42
N ARG A 280 2.98 -15.58 -3.53
CA ARG A 280 1.60 -15.23 -3.13
C ARG A 280 1.53 -14.02 -2.20
N LEU A 281 2.64 -13.73 -1.49
CA LEU A 281 2.83 -12.51 -0.71
C LEU A 281 3.81 -11.60 -1.44
N HIS A 282 3.62 -10.30 -1.29
CA HIS A 282 4.67 -9.35 -1.68
C HIS A 282 5.71 -9.26 -0.57
N ALA A 283 7.00 -9.29 -0.96
CA ALA A 283 8.12 -9.07 -0.08
C ALA A 283 8.95 -7.89 -0.58
N PHE A 284 9.11 -6.86 0.24
CA PHE A 284 9.84 -5.65 -0.09
C PHE A 284 10.76 -5.21 1.05
N CYS A 285 11.68 -4.30 0.76
CA CYS A 285 12.36 -3.54 1.81
C CYS A 285 11.36 -2.64 2.54
N HIS A 286 11.57 -2.43 3.84
CA HIS A 286 10.76 -1.50 4.62
C HIS A 286 11.36 -0.08 4.57
N ALA A 287 10.56 0.97 4.87
CA ALA A 287 11.04 2.33 5.09
C ALA A 287 11.84 2.45 6.41
N VAL A 288 11.66 1.51 7.34
CA VAL A 288 12.53 1.38 8.52
C VAL A 288 13.89 0.84 8.10
N PRO A 289 15.00 1.54 8.42
CA PRO A 289 16.33 1.13 8.03
C PRO A 289 16.67 -0.31 8.43
N GLY A 290 17.23 -1.08 7.48
CA GLY A 290 17.66 -2.46 7.71
C GLY A 290 16.54 -3.49 7.88
N MET A 291 15.27 -3.13 7.67
CA MET A 291 14.11 -4.00 7.79
C MET A 291 13.47 -4.29 6.43
N TRP A 292 12.68 -5.37 6.39
CA TRP A 292 11.84 -5.76 5.25
C TRP A 292 10.40 -5.90 5.71
N HIS A 293 9.51 -6.21 4.78
CA HIS A 293 8.13 -6.52 5.11
C HIS A 293 7.49 -7.50 4.13
N PHE A 294 6.53 -8.26 4.63
CA PHE A 294 5.51 -8.91 3.82
C PHE A 294 4.28 -8.03 3.68
N MET A 295 3.61 -8.17 2.54
CA MET A 295 2.30 -7.57 2.31
C MET A 295 1.38 -8.57 1.61
N GLY A 296 0.23 -8.87 2.24
CA GLY A 296 -0.89 -9.58 1.62
C GLY A 296 -1.96 -8.58 1.21
N VAL A 297 -2.43 -8.68 -0.03
CA VAL A 297 -3.38 -7.72 -0.62
C VAL A 297 -4.65 -8.44 -1.05
N MET A 298 -5.78 -7.97 -0.55
CA MET A 298 -7.13 -8.36 -0.92
C MET A 298 -7.78 -7.24 -1.74
N LEU A 299 -8.34 -7.54 -2.90
CA LEU A 299 -8.84 -6.52 -3.81
C LEU A 299 -10.16 -5.88 -3.38
N SER A 300 -11.05 -6.63 -2.73
CA SER A 300 -12.39 -6.17 -2.34
C SER A 300 -12.66 -6.40 -0.85
N ALA A 301 -12.22 -5.47 0.00
CA ALA A 301 -12.46 -5.50 1.44
C ALA A 301 -13.72 -4.67 1.82
N ALA A 302 -13.59 -3.43 2.32
CA ALA A 302 -14.76 -2.59 2.56
C ALA A 302 -15.52 -2.25 1.26
N GLY A 303 -14.86 -2.38 0.11
CA GLY A 303 -15.50 -2.34 -1.19
C GLY A 303 -16.59 -3.41 -1.36
N SER A 304 -16.47 -4.58 -0.72
CA SER A 304 -17.51 -5.61 -0.72
C SER A 304 -18.78 -5.16 0.03
N LEU A 305 -18.61 -4.50 1.18
CA LEU A 305 -19.76 -3.93 1.91
C LEU A 305 -20.37 -2.75 1.16
N GLN A 306 -19.55 -1.93 0.50
CA GLN A 306 -20.04 -0.83 -0.35
C GLN A 306 -20.85 -1.37 -1.52
N TRP A 307 -20.32 -2.34 -2.26
CA TRP A 307 -21.04 -2.99 -3.36
C TRP A 307 -22.37 -3.60 -2.87
N TYR A 308 -22.33 -4.30 -1.72
CA TYR A 308 -23.53 -4.91 -1.14
C TYR A 308 -24.59 -3.85 -0.81
N ARG A 309 -24.20 -2.75 -0.15
CA ARG A 309 -25.11 -1.65 0.16
C ARG A 309 -25.69 -1.04 -1.10
N ASP A 310 -24.85 -0.65 -2.04
CA ASP A 310 -25.26 0.09 -3.26
C ASP A 310 -26.18 -0.77 -4.15
N THR A 311 -26.04 -2.11 -4.12
CA THR A 311 -26.77 -3.03 -4.97
C THR A 311 -28.02 -3.62 -4.28
N LEU A 312 -27.93 -3.98 -3.02
CA LEU A 312 -28.96 -4.78 -2.32
C LEU A 312 -29.65 -4.03 -1.15
N ALA A 313 -29.11 -2.88 -0.74
CA ALA A 313 -29.65 -2.08 0.36
C ALA A 313 -29.38 -0.56 0.14
N PRO A 314 -29.74 0.02 -1.04
CA PRO A 314 -29.33 1.39 -1.40
C PRO A 314 -29.88 2.47 -0.46
N ASP A 315 -30.99 2.19 0.23
CA ASP A 315 -31.63 3.13 1.16
C ASP A 315 -31.05 3.08 2.58
N MET A 316 -30.04 2.23 2.83
CA MET A 316 -29.43 2.05 4.14
C MET A 316 -28.10 2.80 4.25
N SER A 317 -27.84 3.38 5.43
CA SER A 317 -26.49 3.81 5.79
C SER A 317 -25.59 2.61 6.13
N PHE A 318 -24.27 2.78 6.07
CA PHE A 318 -23.33 1.72 6.52
C PHE A 318 -23.54 1.37 7.99
N ASP A 319 -23.78 2.38 8.84
CA ASP A 319 -23.98 2.19 10.27
C ASP A 319 -25.24 1.38 10.57
N ASP A 320 -26.35 1.65 9.85
CA ASP A 320 -27.60 0.90 10.02
C ASP A 320 -27.46 -0.55 9.54
N LEU A 321 -26.78 -0.78 8.41
CA LEU A 321 -26.51 -2.13 7.92
C LEU A 321 -25.67 -2.95 8.89
N VAL A 322 -24.58 -2.37 9.42
CA VAL A 322 -23.71 -3.04 10.39
C VAL A 322 -24.46 -3.29 11.70
N LYS A 323 -25.28 -2.35 12.16
CA LYS A 323 -26.12 -2.51 13.35
C LYS A 323 -27.18 -3.61 13.17
N GLU A 324 -27.82 -3.68 11.99
CA GLU A 324 -28.76 -4.78 11.69
C GLU A 324 -28.05 -6.14 11.71
N ALA A 325 -26.82 -6.22 11.18
CA ALA A 325 -26.01 -7.43 11.14
C ALA A 325 -25.65 -7.99 12.54
N GLU A 326 -25.69 -7.16 13.60
CA GLU A 326 -25.49 -7.60 14.98
C GLU A 326 -26.56 -8.64 15.42
N SER A 327 -27.74 -8.64 14.80
CA SER A 327 -28.81 -9.59 15.12
C SER A 327 -28.57 -11.00 14.55
N ALA A 328 -27.70 -11.15 13.58
CA ALA A 328 -27.32 -12.45 13.04
C ALA A 328 -26.21 -13.11 13.89
N PRO A 329 -26.24 -14.42 14.13
CA PRO A 329 -25.19 -15.09 14.90
C PRO A 329 -23.86 -15.17 14.12
N ALA A 330 -22.76 -15.37 14.82
CA ALA A 330 -21.46 -15.65 14.22
C ALA A 330 -21.54 -16.92 13.36
N GLY A 331 -20.94 -16.87 12.16
CA GLY A 331 -21.02 -17.93 11.15
C GLY A 331 -22.32 -17.96 10.36
N CYS A 332 -23.22 -16.97 10.57
CA CYS A 332 -24.40 -16.69 9.74
C CYS A 332 -25.27 -17.93 9.45
N GLU A 333 -25.40 -18.86 10.41
CA GLU A 333 -26.11 -20.16 10.22
C GLU A 333 -25.61 -20.97 9.01
N GLY A 334 -24.30 -20.85 8.68
CA GLY A 334 -23.67 -21.57 7.55
C GLY A 334 -23.64 -20.79 6.23
N LEU A 335 -24.08 -19.54 6.19
CA LEU A 335 -23.94 -18.69 5.01
C LEU A 335 -22.52 -18.14 4.90
N LEU A 336 -21.85 -18.40 3.79
CA LEU A 336 -20.52 -17.89 3.45
C LEU A 336 -20.59 -16.88 2.30
N PHE A 337 -19.70 -15.89 2.35
CA PHE A 337 -19.48 -14.95 1.24
C PHE A 337 -18.03 -15.01 0.78
N LEU A 338 -17.80 -15.20 -0.53
CA LEU A 338 -16.51 -15.13 -1.16
C LEU A 338 -16.34 -13.72 -1.77
N PRO A 339 -15.41 -12.88 -1.26
CA PRO A 339 -15.38 -11.44 -1.58
C PRO A 339 -14.63 -11.08 -2.88
N TYR A 340 -14.48 -12.00 -3.84
CA TYR A 340 -13.64 -11.83 -5.04
C TYR A 340 -14.36 -11.08 -6.17
N LEU A 341 -14.96 -9.93 -5.84
CA LEU A 341 -15.79 -9.14 -6.76
C LEU A 341 -15.01 -8.56 -7.95
N SER A 342 -13.69 -8.36 -7.80
CA SER A 342 -12.80 -7.80 -8.82
C SER A 342 -11.64 -8.74 -9.16
N GLY A 343 -11.87 -10.05 -9.07
CA GLY A 343 -10.78 -11.00 -9.00
C GLY A 343 -10.13 -10.99 -7.61
N GLU A 344 -8.97 -11.64 -7.48
CA GLU A 344 -8.21 -11.61 -6.24
C GLU A 344 -6.71 -11.60 -6.50
N ARG A 345 -5.91 -11.20 -5.48
CA ARG A 345 -4.46 -11.18 -5.51
C ARG A 345 -3.84 -12.15 -4.51
N THR A 346 -4.17 -12.04 -3.23
CA THR A 346 -3.70 -12.94 -2.17
C THR A 346 -4.88 -13.67 -1.54
N PRO A 347 -4.87 -15.02 -1.44
CA PRO A 347 -3.78 -15.96 -1.78
C PRO A 347 -3.79 -16.42 -3.25
N TYR A 348 -4.78 -16.05 -4.04
CA TYR A 348 -5.01 -16.54 -5.39
C TYR A 348 -4.91 -15.40 -6.39
N PRO A 349 -3.76 -15.22 -7.09
CA PRO A 349 -3.62 -14.17 -8.11
C PRO A 349 -4.42 -14.55 -9.36
N ASP A 350 -5.75 -14.37 -9.29
CA ASP A 350 -6.70 -14.76 -10.32
C ASP A 350 -7.67 -13.60 -10.65
N PRO A 351 -7.52 -12.95 -11.81
CA PRO A 351 -8.43 -11.89 -12.26
C PRO A 351 -9.82 -12.42 -12.65
N LEU A 352 -9.98 -13.74 -12.83
CA LEU A 352 -11.25 -14.37 -13.20
C LEU A 352 -12.07 -14.81 -11.99
N ALA A 353 -11.51 -14.80 -10.78
CA ALA A 353 -12.24 -15.08 -9.55
C ALA A 353 -13.46 -14.15 -9.40
N ARG A 354 -14.56 -14.66 -8.85
CA ARG A 354 -15.84 -13.94 -8.70
C ARG A 354 -16.37 -14.04 -7.28
N GLY A 355 -17.09 -12.99 -6.86
CA GLY A 355 -17.83 -12.99 -5.61
C GLY A 355 -18.99 -13.99 -5.63
N SER A 356 -19.27 -14.62 -4.48
CA SER A 356 -20.34 -15.63 -4.37
C SER A 356 -20.90 -15.71 -2.96
N PHE A 357 -22.23 -15.86 -2.83
CA PHE A 357 -22.88 -16.30 -1.61
C PHE A 357 -23.15 -17.81 -1.70
N ILE A 358 -22.74 -18.57 -0.70
CA ILE A 358 -22.89 -20.03 -0.63
C ILE A 358 -23.59 -20.42 0.66
N GLY A 359 -24.62 -21.28 0.57
CA GLY A 359 -25.35 -21.77 1.74
C GLY A 359 -26.66 -21.05 2.04
N LEU A 360 -27.22 -20.25 1.13
CA LEU A 360 -28.50 -19.55 1.33
C LEU A 360 -29.65 -20.56 1.56
N THR A 361 -30.46 -20.24 2.58
CA THR A 361 -31.72 -20.91 2.87
C THR A 361 -32.84 -19.88 3.13
N LEU A 362 -34.08 -20.32 3.24
CA LEU A 362 -35.23 -19.46 3.55
C LEU A 362 -35.12 -18.76 4.93
N ARG A 363 -34.22 -19.19 5.80
CA ARG A 363 -34.01 -18.60 7.14
C ARG A 363 -33.15 -17.33 7.08
N HIS A 364 -32.30 -17.19 6.07
CA HIS A 364 -31.37 -16.08 5.97
C HIS A 364 -32.08 -14.78 5.63
N THR A 365 -31.80 -13.76 6.42
CA THR A 365 -32.29 -12.40 6.26
C THR A 365 -31.14 -11.47 5.76
N ARG A 366 -31.45 -10.20 5.48
CA ARG A 366 -30.45 -9.19 5.15
C ARG A 366 -29.37 -9.06 6.23
N ALA A 367 -29.73 -9.20 7.52
CA ALA A 367 -28.76 -9.21 8.61
C ALA A 367 -27.70 -10.30 8.45
N HIS A 368 -28.13 -11.52 8.11
CA HIS A 368 -27.21 -12.64 7.86
C HIS A 368 -26.33 -12.38 6.62
N MET A 369 -26.90 -11.86 5.53
CA MET A 369 -26.14 -11.53 4.32
C MET A 369 -25.10 -10.43 4.57
N THR A 370 -25.48 -9.35 5.27
CA THR A 370 -24.54 -8.30 5.64
C THR A 370 -23.40 -8.86 6.50
N ARG A 371 -23.74 -9.63 7.53
CA ARG A 371 -22.72 -10.24 8.40
C ARG A 371 -21.82 -11.20 7.62
N ALA A 372 -22.37 -12.01 6.71
CA ALA A 372 -21.58 -12.91 5.85
C ALA A 372 -20.57 -12.14 4.98
N VAL A 373 -20.92 -10.92 4.50
CA VAL A 373 -19.97 -10.06 3.79
C VAL A 373 -18.82 -9.64 4.71
N LEU A 374 -19.12 -9.20 5.95
CA LEU A 374 -18.08 -8.81 6.91
C LEU A 374 -17.17 -9.98 7.29
N GLU A 375 -17.75 -11.16 7.51
CA GLU A 375 -17.04 -12.41 7.86
C GLU A 375 -16.21 -12.91 6.68
N GLY A 376 -16.73 -12.88 5.45
CA GLY A 376 -16.04 -13.30 4.23
C GLY A 376 -14.79 -12.45 3.96
N VAL A 377 -14.88 -11.14 4.16
CA VAL A 377 -13.71 -10.25 4.10
C VAL A 377 -12.70 -10.60 5.19
N ALA A 378 -13.15 -10.86 6.41
CA ALA A 378 -12.25 -11.26 7.50
C ALA A 378 -11.54 -12.60 7.21
N PHE A 379 -12.22 -13.58 6.61
CA PHE A 379 -11.61 -14.85 6.19
C PHE A 379 -10.58 -14.66 5.08
N GLY A 380 -10.84 -13.83 4.07
CA GLY A 380 -9.86 -13.52 3.04
C GLY A 380 -8.63 -12.81 3.59
N LEU A 381 -8.79 -11.93 4.57
CA LEU A 381 -7.66 -11.33 5.29
C LEU A 381 -6.91 -12.37 6.15
N LYS A 382 -7.61 -13.35 6.73
CA LYS A 382 -6.96 -14.47 7.45
C LYS A 382 -6.09 -15.32 6.53
N ASP A 383 -6.43 -15.48 5.26
CA ASP A 383 -5.56 -16.18 4.30
C ASP A 383 -4.20 -15.48 4.19
N SER A 384 -4.19 -14.15 4.03
CA SER A 384 -2.96 -13.35 4.02
C SER A 384 -2.19 -13.45 5.34
N PHE A 385 -2.89 -13.39 6.46
CA PHE A 385 -2.32 -13.49 7.81
C PHE A 385 -1.64 -14.85 8.04
N THR A 386 -2.32 -15.93 7.65
CA THR A 386 -1.81 -17.30 7.76
C THR A 386 -0.58 -17.53 6.85
N LEU A 387 -0.60 -16.99 5.63
CA LEU A 387 0.56 -17.05 4.73
C LEU A 387 1.78 -16.34 5.33
N ILE A 388 1.60 -15.18 5.93
CA ILE A 388 2.66 -14.41 6.58
C ILE A 388 3.26 -15.19 7.76
N GLN A 389 2.43 -15.81 8.61
CA GLN A 389 2.89 -16.65 9.71
C GLN A 389 3.71 -17.86 9.19
N ASN A 390 3.19 -18.54 8.17
CA ASN A 390 3.83 -19.72 7.59
C ASN A 390 5.12 -19.38 6.82
N ALA A 391 5.24 -18.15 6.29
CA ALA A 391 6.45 -17.67 5.63
C ALA A 391 7.59 -17.29 6.59
N GLY A 392 7.41 -17.50 7.90
CA GLY A 392 8.48 -17.42 8.89
C GLY A 392 8.39 -16.22 9.87
N LEU A 393 7.31 -15.42 9.83
CA LEU A 393 7.15 -14.34 10.81
C LEU A 393 6.89 -14.86 12.23
N GLY A 394 6.33 -16.07 12.36
CA GLY A 394 5.99 -16.65 13.66
C GLY A 394 4.75 -16.03 14.29
N ASN A 395 4.80 -15.80 15.61
CA ASN A 395 3.66 -15.29 16.35
C ASN A 395 3.41 -13.80 16.09
N ILE A 396 2.16 -13.45 15.83
CA ILE A 396 1.69 -12.07 15.71
C ILE A 396 0.98 -11.70 17.02
N ALA A 397 1.57 -10.74 17.75
CA ALA A 397 1.08 -10.34 19.07
C ALA A 397 -0.06 -9.31 18.97
N GLN A 398 0.01 -8.40 17.98
CA GLN A 398 -0.93 -7.27 17.89
C GLN A 398 -1.19 -6.89 16.43
N VAL A 399 -2.45 -6.57 16.13
CA VAL A 399 -2.91 -6.05 14.84
C VAL A 399 -3.33 -4.59 14.99
N ARG A 400 -2.62 -3.67 14.34
CA ARG A 400 -2.93 -2.24 14.31
C ARG A 400 -3.83 -1.92 13.12
N ALA A 401 -5.09 -1.66 13.41
CA ALA A 401 -6.15 -1.53 12.42
C ALA A 401 -6.39 -0.08 12.00
N SER A 402 -6.54 0.13 10.70
CA SER A 402 -6.83 1.42 10.07
C SER A 402 -7.81 1.26 8.90
N GLY A 403 -8.29 2.39 8.37
CA GLY A 403 -9.26 2.41 7.27
C GLY A 403 -10.72 2.44 7.72
N GLY A 404 -11.61 2.73 6.77
CA GLY A 404 -13.04 2.94 7.03
C GLY A 404 -13.76 1.74 7.63
N GLY A 405 -13.39 0.52 7.21
CA GLY A 405 -13.99 -0.73 7.69
C GLY A 405 -13.73 -1.01 9.17
N THR A 406 -12.67 -0.42 9.75
CA THR A 406 -12.35 -0.63 11.17
C THR A 406 -13.04 0.33 12.12
N LYS A 407 -13.89 1.23 11.61
CA LYS A 407 -14.70 2.15 12.46
C LYS A 407 -15.82 1.44 13.22
N GLY A 408 -16.47 0.45 12.57
CA GLY A 408 -17.58 -0.32 13.16
C GLY A 408 -17.10 -1.31 14.23
N ALA A 409 -17.74 -1.31 15.42
CA ALA A 409 -17.38 -2.21 16.52
C ALA A 409 -17.58 -3.69 16.16
N LEU A 410 -18.70 -4.03 15.50
CA LEU A 410 -18.98 -5.41 15.06
C LEU A 410 -17.88 -5.92 14.14
N TRP A 411 -17.44 -5.13 13.15
CA TRP A 411 -16.42 -5.59 12.22
C TRP A 411 -15.05 -5.76 12.88
N ARG A 412 -14.68 -4.86 13.80
CA ARG A 412 -13.47 -5.06 14.62
C ARG A 412 -13.54 -6.35 15.44
N GLN A 413 -14.71 -6.66 16.04
CA GLN A 413 -14.89 -7.90 16.80
C GLN A 413 -14.77 -9.15 15.91
N ILE A 414 -15.38 -9.12 14.71
CA ILE A 414 -15.26 -10.20 13.72
C ILE A 414 -13.77 -10.37 13.32
N LEU A 415 -13.09 -9.29 12.96
CA LEU A 415 -11.68 -9.32 12.57
C LEU A 415 -10.78 -9.87 13.69
N ALA A 416 -10.94 -9.38 14.93
CA ALA A 416 -10.17 -9.88 16.07
C ALA A 416 -10.40 -11.38 16.29
N SER A 417 -11.65 -11.83 16.23
CA SER A 417 -12.02 -13.24 16.47
C SER A 417 -11.61 -14.17 15.32
N VAL A 418 -11.70 -13.71 14.06
CA VAL A 418 -11.26 -14.48 12.89
C VAL A 418 -9.73 -14.58 12.85
N LEU A 419 -9.01 -13.47 13.10
CA LEU A 419 -7.54 -13.45 13.12
C LEU A 419 -6.95 -14.09 14.38
N GLU A 420 -7.76 -14.24 15.43
CA GLU A 420 -7.34 -14.74 16.75
C GLU A 420 -6.21 -13.88 17.36
N ALA A 421 -6.31 -12.57 17.18
CA ALA A 421 -5.29 -11.62 17.60
C ALA A 421 -5.93 -10.36 18.18
N GLU A 422 -5.21 -9.72 19.13
CA GLU A 422 -5.59 -8.41 19.62
C GLU A 422 -5.60 -7.38 18.49
N LEU A 423 -6.72 -6.69 18.29
CA LEU A 423 -6.87 -5.63 17.34
C LEU A 423 -6.93 -4.29 18.06
N VAL A 424 -6.06 -3.35 17.69
CA VAL A 424 -6.02 -2.01 18.25
C VAL A 424 -6.19 -0.94 17.18
N THR A 425 -6.79 0.19 17.55
CA THR A 425 -6.84 1.40 16.72
C THR A 425 -5.84 2.43 17.22
N VAL A 426 -5.44 3.35 16.38
CA VAL A 426 -4.41 4.37 16.68
C VAL A 426 -4.97 5.78 16.49
N ASN A 427 -4.27 6.78 17.06
CA ASN A 427 -4.66 8.19 17.11
C ASN A 427 -4.55 8.94 15.77
N THR A 428 -4.08 8.30 14.70
CA THR A 428 -3.94 8.94 13.39
C THR A 428 -4.79 8.26 12.32
N SER A 429 -5.42 9.08 11.46
CA SER A 429 -6.11 8.67 10.24
C SER A 429 -5.25 8.89 8.98
N GLU A 430 -4.14 9.62 9.11
CA GLU A 430 -3.30 10.11 8.00
C GLU A 430 -1.98 9.33 7.90
N GLY A 431 -2.05 8.00 8.07
CA GLY A 431 -0.92 7.13 8.33
C GLY A 431 0.27 7.30 7.40
N ALA A 432 0.09 7.33 6.07
CA ALA A 432 1.22 7.44 5.12
C ALA A 432 1.95 8.79 5.25
N ALA A 433 1.23 9.92 5.19
CA ALA A 433 1.84 11.24 5.35
C ALA A 433 2.44 11.44 6.75
N PHE A 434 1.77 10.90 7.79
CA PHE A 434 2.29 10.93 9.16
C PHE A 434 3.58 10.12 9.29
N GLY A 435 3.61 8.90 8.73
CA GLY A 435 4.81 8.07 8.70
C GLY A 435 5.98 8.73 7.97
N ALA A 436 5.71 9.41 6.85
CA ALA A 436 6.72 10.18 6.12
C ALA A 436 7.29 11.32 6.98
N ALA A 437 6.43 12.05 7.72
CA ALA A 437 6.88 13.09 8.65
C ALA A 437 7.74 12.52 9.79
N LEU A 438 7.39 11.32 10.33
CA LEU A 438 8.21 10.65 11.35
C LEU A 438 9.57 10.23 10.81
N LEU A 439 9.65 9.70 9.58
CA LEU A 439 10.91 9.35 8.92
C LEU A 439 11.81 10.58 8.78
N ALA A 440 11.25 11.72 8.37
CA ALA A 440 11.99 12.99 8.31
C ALA A 440 12.46 13.46 9.68
N GLY A 441 11.62 13.35 10.71
CA GLY A 441 11.97 13.72 12.08
C GLY A 441 13.11 12.86 12.65
N VAL A 442 13.10 11.55 12.36
CA VAL A 442 14.21 10.66 12.73
C VAL A 442 15.50 11.06 12.00
N GLY A 443 15.41 11.33 10.68
CA GLY A 443 16.56 11.82 9.90
C GLY A 443 17.13 13.13 10.43
N ALA A 444 16.28 14.01 10.98
CA ALA A 444 16.67 15.27 11.60
C ALA A 444 17.16 15.13 13.06
N GLY A 445 17.14 13.91 13.63
CA GLY A 445 17.59 13.63 14.99
C GLY A 445 16.59 13.99 16.10
N ALA A 446 15.30 14.21 15.74
CA ALA A 446 14.24 14.44 16.74
C ALA A 446 13.98 13.19 17.59
N TRP A 447 14.14 12.01 17.00
CA TRP A 447 14.04 10.70 17.66
C TRP A 447 15.22 9.83 17.27
N ALA A 448 15.62 8.94 18.18
CA ALA A 448 16.80 8.09 18.01
C ALA A 448 16.70 7.11 16.81
N ASN A 449 15.50 6.62 16.54
CA ASN A 449 15.17 5.69 15.44
C ASN A 449 13.66 5.66 15.22
N VAL A 450 13.22 4.96 14.17
CA VAL A 450 11.79 4.86 13.80
C VAL A 450 10.94 4.18 14.89
N PRO A 451 11.33 3.06 15.50
CA PRO A 451 10.59 2.49 16.63
C PRO A 451 10.41 3.46 17.80
N ALA A 452 11.45 4.22 18.15
CA ALA A 452 11.36 5.24 19.22
C ALA A 452 10.36 6.35 18.86
N ALA A 453 10.42 6.87 17.63
CA ALA A 453 9.45 7.85 17.14
C ALA A 453 8.03 7.33 17.25
N CYS A 454 7.77 6.10 16.75
CA CYS A 454 6.44 5.49 16.83
C CYS A 454 5.96 5.29 18.28
N LYS A 455 6.85 4.86 19.19
CA LYS A 455 6.51 4.66 20.60
C LYS A 455 6.08 5.96 21.29
N GLU A 456 6.69 7.09 20.92
CA GLU A 456 6.38 8.39 21.52
C GLU A 456 5.13 9.03 20.89
N THR A 457 4.86 8.80 19.61
CA THR A 457 3.86 9.57 18.85
C THR A 457 2.61 8.79 18.50
N VAL A 458 2.70 7.46 18.31
CA VAL A 458 1.55 6.60 17.97
C VAL A 458 0.89 6.09 19.26
N ARG A 459 -0.30 6.59 19.54
CA ARG A 459 -1.08 6.21 20.73
C ARG A 459 -2.21 5.26 20.35
N LEU A 460 -2.38 4.20 21.16
CA LEU A 460 -3.51 3.29 21.01
C LEU A 460 -4.78 3.98 21.53
N THR A 461 -5.85 3.98 20.74
CA THR A 461 -7.12 4.65 21.04
C THR A 461 -8.25 3.68 21.32
N GLY A 462 -8.10 2.42 20.96
CA GLY A 462 -9.08 1.38 21.20
C GLY A 462 -8.46 0.00 21.15
N GLN A 463 -9.08 -0.95 21.84
CA GLN A 463 -8.66 -2.36 21.90
C GLN A 463 -9.88 -3.24 21.68
N THR A 464 -9.71 -4.30 20.91
CA THR A 464 -10.71 -5.35 20.69
C THR A 464 -10.03 -6.69 20.82
N LEU A 465 -10.41 -7.49 21.80
CA LEU A 465 -9.91 -8.84 22.00
C LEU A 465 -10.78 -9.85 21.25
N PRO A 466 -10.21 -11.00 20.83
CA PRO A 466 -11.00 -12.10 20.30
C PRO A 466 -12.09 -12.53 21.28
N ASP A 467 -13.27 -12.87 20.77
CA ASP A 467 -14.34 -13.49 21.53
C ASP A 467 -14.26 -15.01 21.39
N ASP A 468 -14.14 -15.74 22.51
CA ASP A 468 -13.87 -17.19 22.52
C ASP A 468 -14.95 -18.00 21.80
N GLU A 469 -16.22 -17.61 21.88
CA GLU A 469 -17.32 -18.35 21.22
C GLU A 469 -17.32 -18.09 19.71
N GLN A 470 -17.05 -16.85 19.30
CA GLN A 470 -16.89 -16.53 17.89
C GLN A 470 -15.64 -17.22 17.31
N VAL A 471 -14.52 -17.26 18.02
CA VAL A 471 -13.31 -17.99 17.61
C VAL A 471 -13.62 -19.45 17.35
N LYS A 472 -14.33 -20.13 18.27
CA LYS A 472 -14.73 -21.54 18.07
C LYS A 472 -15.59 -21.73 16.81
N THR A 473 -16.50 -20.80 16.54
CA THR A 473 -17.36 -20.81 15.36
C THR A 473 -16.52 -20.59 14.10
N TYR A 474 -15.69 -19.55 14.07
CA TYR A 474 -14.89 -19.19 12.89
C TYR A 474 -13.81 -20.23 12.57
N ARG A 475 -13.23 -20.92 13.57
CA ARG A 475 -12.34 -22.07 13.33
C ARG A 475 -13.02 -23.23 12.58
N LYS A 476 -14.34 -23.39 12.73
CA LYS A 476 -15.10 -24.39 11.96
C LYS A 476 -15.47 -23.90 10.56
N MET A 477 -15.74 -22.59 10.43
CA MET A 477 -16.18 -21.99 9.16
C MET A 477 -15.02 -21.73 8.18
N TYR A 478 -13.86 -21.37 8.70
CA TYR A 478 -12.72 -20.97 7.88
C TYR A 478 -12.21 -22.07 6.94
N PRO A 479 -12.07 -23.36 7.32
CA PRO A 479 -11.73 -24.41 6.37
C PRO A 479 -12.76 -24.54 5.24
N LEU A 480 -14.05 -24.40 5.52
CA LEU A 480 -15.10 -24.44 4.52
C LEU A 480 -15.00 -23.26 3.55
N TYR A 481 -14.67 -22.07 4.06
CA TYR A 481 -14.40 -20.90 3.22
C TYR A 481 -13.21 -21.15 2.28
N GLN A 482 -12.12 -21.74 2.78
CA GLN A 482 -10.92 -22.02 1.97
C GLN A 482 -11.18 -23.01 0.83
N GLU A 483 -12.14 -23.93 0.97
CA GLU A 483 -12.54 -24.88 -0.07
C GLU A 483 -13.33 -24.24 -1.22
N LEU A 484 -13.91 -23.03 -1.02
CA LEU A 484 -14.79 -22.40 -2.01
C LEU A 484 -14.07 -22.05 -3.31
N TYR A 485 -12.94 -21.34 -3.21
CA TYR A 485 -12.24 -20.91 -4.42
C TYR A 485 -11.74 -22.10 -5.27
N PRO A 486 -11.02 -23.09 -4.75
CA PRO A 486 -10.62 -24.25 -5.54
C PRO A 486 -11.81 -24.98 -6.19
N THR A 487 -12.94 -25.10 -5.48
CA THR A 487 -14.15 -25.74 -5.98
C THR A 487 -14.82 -24.95 -7.10
N LEU A 488 -14.87 -23.61 -6.98
CA LEU A 488 -15.58 -22.74 -7.92
C LEU A 488 -14.72 -22.25 -9.09
N LYS A 489 -13.40 -22.40 -9.04
CA LYS A 489 -12.45 -21.86 -10.02
C LYS A 489 -12.84 -22.19 -11.46
N SER A 490 -13.14 -23.46 -11.76
CA SER A 490 -13.53 -23.86 -13.11
C SER A 490 -14.84 -23.22 -13.59
N SER A 491 -15.75 -22.88 -12.66
CA SER A 491 -16.97 -22.16 -12.98
C SER A 491 -16.69 -20.69 -13.28
N PHE A 492 -15.76 -20.04 -12.55
CA PHE A 492 -15.35 -18.65 -12.82
C PHE A 492 -14.71 -18.52 -14.20
N GLU A 493 -13.82 -19.45 -14.58
CA GLU A 493 -13.22 -19.51 -15.92
C GLU A 493 -14.28 -19.60 -17.03
N LYS A 494 -15.27 -20.47 -16.88
CA LYS A 494 -16.38 -20.60 -17.83
C LYS A 494 -17.26 -19.36 -17.93
N LEU A 495 -17.59 -18.74 -16.79
CA LEU A 495 -18.38 -17.50 -16.75
C LEU A 495 -17.65 -16.31 -17.38
N SER A 496 -16.34 -16.33 -17.41
CA SER A 496 -15.52 -15.24 -18.01
C SER A 496 -15.40 -15.38 -19.53
N SER A 497 -15.77 -16.52 -20.09
CA SER A 497 -15.77 -16.79 -21.55
C SER A 497 -17.15 -16.57 -22.20
N THR A 498 -18.19 -16.26 -21.40
CA THR A 498 -19.52 -15.85 -21.87
C THR A 498 -19.63 -14.34 -22.00
#